data_042bdaefa7b88c15427ad35df5138a07
#
_entry.id   042bdaefa7b88c15427ad35df5138a07
#
_cell.length_a   1.000
_cell.length_b   1.000
_cell.length_c   1.000
_cell.angle_alpha   90.00
_cell.angle_beta   90.00
_cell.angle_gamma   90.00
#
_symmetry.space_group_name_H-M   'P 1'
#
loop_
_entity.id
_entity.type
_entity.pdbx_description
1 polymer ?
#
loop_
_entity_poly.entity_id
_entity_poly.type
_entity_poly.pdbx_seq_one_letter_code
_entity_poly.pdbx_strand_id
1 'polypeptide(L)'
;MSMSKESIKAHLKDPAIFCCQRKKGLVISEADLEDPTIFPDLEESGLLTLTSDGLKIGDVLGTTLTVDVEALTPITADMLDGVKSNKLEEKEEIKAKAIVTQEVGGNGMIHVSIDKLEGLSLDIPAGFFAQGVPVAAPAAEVNCEDKIIRTLTQKEYKVKKVEIGDTTSFENGILTIDSKLIEKAEKCNPLVKKVEMDIITPDNQHIFTNTIMDIIPIASKVSGKLGEGETSVLNGAVFCLTGLDESGVQIHEFGSCEGYIDEKVAFGRPGCPDPDDIMIRVNVVIQEGTGMERRGPFAAHTACDVIIQAIREVMKTTKEPVIKEDVYHDVHKLGRPRVVLIKEIMGQGAMHDNVLIPIEPAGVHGGQKNVDLGNVPVMLSPNEVRDGGIHALTCIGPATKEMTRHYFREPLVDALAKDDELDLVGVIFIGSPQVNDEKSYVSERLGALVETMALDGAIVTTEGFGNNHIDFASNIAAVGSRGIPVVGVTFSAYQGALVVGNKYMDAMIEINKDENGFENEVLGCSSICKSDADRAVLMLKTKMAGIPIEAPNRKWSPEVVEANQKLVK
;
A
#
# COMPACT_ATOMS: atom_id res chain seq x y z
N MET A 1 26.82 14.88 2.14
CA MET A 1 27.10 16.29 2.61
C MET A 1 28.27 16.83 1.79
N SER A 2 28.15 18.05 1.21
CA SER A 2 29.25 18.63 0.42
C SER A 2 30.54 18.82 1.25
N MET A 3 31.67 18.62 0.61
CA MET A 3 32.98 18.71 1.25
C MET A 3 33.34 20.15 1.65
N SER A 4 34.12 20.28 2.72
CA SER A 4 34.71 21.54 3.11
C SER A 4 36.15 21.68 2.56
N LYS A 5 36.70 22.90 2.53
CA LYS A 5 38.09 23.14 2.13
C LYS A 5 39.13 22.45 3.00
N GLU A 6 38.77 22.05 4.19
CA GLU A 6 39.62 21.34 5.13
C GLU A 6 39.54 19.83 4.92
N SER A 7 38.35 19.30 4.72
CA SER A 7 38.10 17.87 4.46
C SER A 7 38.77 17.40 3.16
N ILE A 8 38.70 18.20 2.10
CA ILE A 8 39.20 17.79 0.77
C ILE A 8 40.69 17.40 0.76
N LYS A 9 41.53 18.03 1.61
CA LYS A 9 42.97 17.74 1.66
C LYS A 9 43.27 16.31 2.14
N ALA A 10 42.41 15.76 2.95
CA ALA A 10 42.54 14.39 3.44
C ALA A 10 42.09 13.35 2.40
N HIS A 11 41.24 13.75 1.46
CA HIS A 11 40.51 12.85 0.57
C HIS A 11 40.85 12.98 -0.92
N LEU A 12 41.98 13.65 -1.28
CA LEU A 12 42.40 13.87 -2.67
C LEU A 12 42.54 12.59 -3.50
N LYS A 13 42.73 11.45 -2.87
CA LYS A 13 42.91 10.14 -3.52
C LYS A 13 41.65 9.28 -3.56
N ASP A 14 40.58 9.74 -2.93
CA ASP A 14 39.31 9.03 -2.87
C ASP A 14 38.49 9.29 -4.13
N PRO A 15 37.54 8.44 -4.46
CA PRO A 15 36.64 8.62 -5.63
C PRO A 15 35.92 9.96 -5.58
N ALA A 16 35.77 10.60 -6.74
CA ALA A 16 35.05 11.85 -6.89
C ALA A 16 33.59 11.57 -7.25
N ILE A 17 32.67 12.00 -6.40
CA ILE A 17 31.23 11.81 -6.53
C ILE A 17 30.54 13.16 -6.42
N PHE A 18 29.56 13.46 -7.29
CA PHE A 18 28.74 14.66 -7.15
C PHE A 18 27.78 14.56 -5.96
N CYS A 19 27.77 15.56 -5.08
CA CYS A 19 26.85 15.60 -3.94
C CYS A 19 25.40 15.92 -4.33
N CYS A 20 25.18 16.52 -5.49
CA CYS A 20 23.87 16.93 -5.98
C CYS A 20 23.89 17.15 -7.48
N GLN A 21 22.73 17.31 -8.09
CA GLN A 21 22.58 17.59 -9.52
C GLN A 21 23.39 18.81 -9.94
N ARG A 22 24.14 18.71 -11.04
CA ARG A 22 24.95 19.79 -11.61
C ARG A 22 24.69 19.93 -13.09
N LYS A 23 24.87 21.17 -13.58
CA LYS A 23 24.66 21.52 -14.98
C LYS A 23 25.96 21.65 -15.74
N LYS A 24 25.95 21.31 -17.01
CA LYS A 24 27.05 21.54 -17.95
C LYS A 24 27.58 22.97 -17.86
N GLY A 25 28.91 23.10 -17.89
CA GLY A 25 29.63 24.37 -17.78
C GLY A 25 30.03 24.74 -16.35
N LEU A 26 29.68 23.94 -15.35
CA LEU A 26 30.13 24.12 -13.98
C LEU A 26 31.66 23.86 -13.89
N VAL A 27 32.37 24.72 -13.21
CA VAL A 27 33.76 24.45 -12.76
C VAL A 27 33.69 23.80 -11.41
N ILE A 28 34.14 22.56 -11.33
CA ILE A 28 33.99 21.72 -10.14
C ILE A 28 34.82 22.26 -8.99
N SER A 29 34.19 22.47 -7.86
CA SER A 29 34.75 22.89 -6.59
C SER A 29 34.52 21.83 -5.50
N GLU A 30 35.14 22.04 -4.34
CA GLU A 30 34.93 21.21 -3.15
C GLU A 30 33.46 21.09 -2.73
N ALA A 31 32.69 22.16 -2.92
CA ALA A 31 31.26 22.20 -2.56
C ALA A 31 30.36 21.37 -3.49
N ASP A 32 30.89 20.89 -4.59
CA ASP A 32 30.15 20.08 -5.57
C ASP A 32 30.34 18.59 -5.34
N LEU A 33 31.26 18.21 -4.46
CA LEU A 33 31.66 16.83 -4.20
C LEU A 33 31.09 16.32 -2.88
N GLU A 34 30.73 15.02 -2.88
CA GLU A 34 30.25 14.32 -1.69
C GLU A 34 31.44 13.90 -0.80
N ASP A 35 31.23 13.94 0.52
CA ASP A 35 32.25 13.59 1.49
C ASP A 35 32.49 12.05 1.49
N PRO A 36 33.72 11.57 1.21
CA PRO A 36 34.00 10.15 1.16
C PRO A 36 33.77 9.39 2.47
N THR A 37 33.67 10.07 3.59
CA THR A 37 33.40 9.42 4.88
C THR A 37 32.05 8.74 4.95
N ILE A 38 31.11 9.13 4.09
CA ILE A 38 29.77 8.53 4.03
C ILE A 38 29.61 7.52 2.88
N PHE A 39 30.63 7.30 2.06
CA PHE A 39 30.55 6.35 0.94
C PHE A 39 30.22 4.93 1.37
N PRO A 40 30.78 4.39 2.47
CA PRO A 40 30.39 3.05 2.93
C PRO A 40 28.89 2.93 3.18
N ASP A 41 28.28 3.93 3.82
CA ASP A 41 26.85 3.95 4.11
C ASP A 41 26.01 4.08 2.82
N LEU A 42 26.50 4.87 1.85
CA LEU A 42 25.83 5.04 0.55
C LEU A 42 25.95 3.79 -0.34
N GLU A 43 27.08 3.07 -0.29
CA GLU A 43 27.25 1.79 -1.00
C GLU A 43 26.41 0.69 -0.35
N GLU A 44 26.40 0.61 0.97
CA GLU A 44 25.61 -0.37 1.73
C GLU A 44 24.11 -0.16 1.51
N SER A 45 23.66 1.10 1.41
CA SER A 45 22.28 1.44 1.09
C SER A 45 21.91 1.27 -0.39
N GLY A 46 22.87 0.97 -1.25
CA GLY A 46 22.67 0.85 -2.70
C GLY A 46 22.44 2.18 -3.42
N LEU A 47 22.66 3.31 -2.75
CA LEU A 47 22.50 4.66 -3.34
C LEU A 47 23.73 5.08 -4.15
N LEU A 48 24.87 4.48 -3.91
CA LEU A 48 26.11 4.72 -4.63
C LEU A 48 26.67 3.40 -5.16
N THR A 49 27.14 3.42 -6.39
CA THR A 49 27.94 2.34 -6.96
C THR A 49 29.25 2.92 -7.48
N LEU A 50 30.37 2.59 -6.86
CA LEU A 50 31.67 3.02 -7.33
C LEU A 50 32.03 2.29 -8.62
N THR A 51 32.45 3.05 -9.62
CA THR A 51 32.89 2.52 -10.92
C THR A 51 34.41 2.45 -11.00
N SER A 52 34.92 1.47 -11.73
CA SER A 52 36.38 1.27 -11.87
C SER A 52 37.07 2.36 -12.69
N ASP A 53 36.33 3.16 -13.43
CA ASP A 53 36.78 4.27 -14.26
C ASP A 53 36.53 5.65 -13.61
N GLY A 54 35.99 5.66 -12.38
CA GLY A 54 35.80 6.86 -11.60
C GLY A 54 37.12 7.60 -11.30
N LEU A 55 37.09 8.91 -11.49
CA LEU A 55 38.22 9.78 -11.19
C LEU A 55 38.33 10.07 -9.70
N LYS A 56 39.49 10.54 -9.28
CA LYS A 56 39.75 10.92 -7.89
C LYS A 56 39.44 12.40 -7.67
N ILE A 57 39.11 12.77 -6.45
CA ILE A 57 38.81 14.13 -6.04
C ILE A 57 39.90 15.10 -6.50
N GLY A 58 41.19 14.73 -6.35
CA GLY A 58 42.30 15.58 -6.77
C GLY A 58 42.40 15.81 -8.28
N ASP A 59 41.82 14.93 -9.10
CA ASP A 59 41.89 14.99 -10.56
C ASP A 59 40.75 15.81 -11.18
N VAL A 60 39.68 16.03 -10.43
CA VAL A 60 38.43 16.70 -10.94
C VAL A 60 38.32 18.16 -10.51
N LEU A 61 38.98 18.56 -9.44
CA LEU A 61 38.91 19.94 -8.94
C LEU A 61 39.42 20.96 -9.97
N GLY A 62 38.60 21.98 -10.22
CA GLY A 62 38.90 23.05 -11.19
C GLY A 62 38.67 22.65 -12.65
N THR A 63 38.23 21.44 -12.94
CA THR A 63 37.84 21.02 -14.29
C THR A 63 36.41 21.49 -14.62
N THR A 64 36.08 21.55 -15.89
CA THR A 64 34.78 22.00 -16.36
C THR A 64 33.91 20.82 -16.77
N LEU A 65 32.69 20.74 -16.25
CA LEU A 65 31.70 19.71 -16.56
C LEU A 65 31.14 19.90 -17.98
N THR A 66 31.13 18.86 -18.79
CA THR A 66 30.71 18.91 -20.21
C THR A 66 29.28 18.42 -20.44
N VAL A 67 28.68 17.77 -19.45
CA VAL A 67 27.32 17.20 -19.47
C VAL A 67 26.53 17.61 -18.24
N ASP A 68 25.21 17.44 -18.24
CA ASP A 68 24.39 17.51 -17.03
C ASP A 68 24.52 16.21 -16.26
N VAL A 69 24.60 16.26 -14.92
CA VAL A 69 24.76 15.09 -14.06
C VAL A 69 23.80 15.10 -12.88
N GLU A 70 23.40 13.92 -12.45
CA GLU A 70 22.56 13.72 -11.27
C GLU A 70 23.40 13.61 -9.98
N ALA A 71 22.71 13.71 -8.83
CA ALA A 71 23.34 13.50 -7.52
C ALA A 71 23.90 12.07 -7.39
N LEU A 72 24.94 11.93 -6.59
CA LEU A 72 25.62 10.65 -6.33
C LEU A 72 26.17 9.95 -7.59
N THR A 73 26.46 10.72 -8.64
CA THR A 73 27.08 10.21 -9.85
C THR A 73 28.60 10.21 -9.71
N PRO A 74 29.29 9.06 -9.88
CA PRO A 74 30.76 9.00 -9.98
C PRO A 74 31.25 9.80 -11.18
N ILE A 75 32.29 10.60 -10.98
CA ILE A 75 32.84 11.47 -12.02
C ILE A 75 33.82 10.69 -12.88
N THR A 76 33.57 10.64 -14.18
CA THR A 76 34.42 9.97 -15.19
C THR A 76 35.05 10.97 -16.16
N ALA A 77 36.10 10.57 -16.87
CA ALA A 77 36.87 11.46 -17.72
C ALA A 77 36.07 12.03 -18.91
N ASP A 78 35.07 11.32 -19.41
CA ASP A 78 34.21 11.72 -20.51
C ASP A 78 33.21 12.82 -20.10
N MET A 79 33.00 13.05 -18.81
CA MET A 79 32.18 14.13 -18.27
C MET A 79 32.91 15.46 -18.16
N LEU A 80 34.23 15.50 -18.36
CA LEU A 80 35.10 16.63 -18.07
C LEU A 80 35.85 17.14 -19.30
N ASP A 81 36.02 18.46 -19.39
CA ASP A 81 36.79 19.07 -20.45
C ASP A 81 38.31 18.92 -20.17
N GLY A 82 39.05 18.43 -21.17
CA GLY A 82 40.50 18.32 -21.14
C GLY A 82 41.09 17.15 -20.36
N VAL A 83 40.27 16.26 -19.79
CA VAL A 83 40.71 15.06 -19.06
C VAL A 83 40.76 13.87 -20.02
N LYS A 84 41.89 13.20 -20.14
CA LYS A 84 42.05 12.00 -21.00
C LYS A 84 41.52 10.77 -20.27
N SER A 85 40.63 10.03 -20.91
CA SER A 85 40.18 8.72 -20.47
C SER A 85 41.34 7.70 -20.52
N ASN A 86 41.62 7.04 -19.41
CA ASN A 86 42.42 5.82 -19.39
C ASN A 86 41.52 4.62 -19.68
N LYS A 87 40.86 4.59 -20.83
CA LYS A 87 40.13 3.40 -21.25
C LYS A 87 41.14 2.27 -21.49
N LEU A 88 41.14 1.31 -20.61
CA LEU A 88 41.40 -0.08 -20.99
C LEU A 88 40.30 -0.42 -21.99
N GLU A 89 40.70 -0.83 -23.20
CA GLU A 89 39.79 -1.18 -24.28
C GLU A 89 38.69 -2.13 -23.72
N GLU A 90 37.52 -1.62 -23.45
CA GLU A 90 36.34 -2.43 -23.27
C GLU A 90 36.06 -3.07 -24.66
N LYS A 91 36.20 -4.37 -24.68
CA LYS A 91 35.69 -5.18 -25.81
C LYS A 91 34.18 -4.86 -25.90
N GLU A 92 33.81 -4.35 -27.07
CA GLU A 92 32.39 -4.10 -27.42
C GLU A 92 31.51 -5.28 -26.97
N GLU A 93 30.49 -5.01 -26.21
CA GLU A 93 29.37 -5.91 -26.02
C GLU A 93 28.67 -6.10 -27.35
N ILE A 94 29.11 -7.14 -28.05
CA ILE A 94 28.44 -7.58 -29.27
C ILE A 94 27.13 -8.21 -28.81
N LYS A 95 26.02 -7.49 -29.03
CA LYS A 95 24.68 -8.07 -29.00
C LYS A 95 24.66 -9.28 -29.92
N ALA A 96 24.73 -10.47 -29.33
CA ALA A 96 24.62 -11.72 -30.06
C ALA A 96 23.22 -11.82 -30.68
N LYS A 97 23.08 -11.52 -31.96
CA LYS A 97 21.97 -12.04 -32.74
C LYS A 97 22.24 -13.53 -32.91
N ALA A 98 21.43 -14.35 -32.29
CA ALA A 98 21.40 -15.77 -32.57
C ALA A 98 20.97 -15.95 -34.03
N ILE A 99 21.93 -16.28 -34.90
CA ILE A 99 21.63 -16.73 -36.24
C ILE A 99 21.49 -18.24 -36.16
N VAL A 100 20.26 -18.73 -36.16
CA VAL A 100 19.99 -20.15 -36.34
C VAL A 100 20.08 -20.43 -37.83
N THR A 101 21.19 -21.00 -38.27
CA THR A 101 21.30 -21.58 -39.62
C THR A 101 20.93 -23.04 -39.52
N GLN A 102 19.85 -23.42 -40.20
CA GLN A 102 19.41 -24.79 -40.30
C GLN A 102 19.98 -25.35 -41.62
N GLU A 103 21.05 -26.15 -41.57
CA GLU A 103 21.48 -26.96 -42.69
C GLU A 103 21.04 -28.42 -42.49
N VAL A 104 20.30 -28.92 -43.44
CA VAL A 104 19.95 -30.34 -43.48
C VAL A 104 21.06 -31.08 -44.25
N GLY A 105 21.97 -31.67 -43.52
CA GLY A 105 23.03 -32.50 -44.10
C GLY A 105 22.47 -33.80 -44.68
N GLY A 106 23.06 -34.31 -45.77
CA GLY A 106 22.60 -35.47 -46.54
C GLY A 106 22.51 -36.82 -45.80
N ASN A 107 22.71 -36.89 -44.49
CA ASN A 107 22.63 -38.08 -43.66
C ASN A 107 21.50 -38.05 -42.61
N GLY A 108 20.52 -37.19 -42.77
CA GLY A 108 19.39 -37.13 -41.86
C GLY A 108 19.75 -36.66 -40.44
N MET A 109 20.77 -35.84 -40.29
CA MET A 109 21.16 -35.19 -39.01
C MET A 109 20.85 -33.70 -39.10
N ILE A 110 20.28 -33.15 -38.01
CA ILE A 110 20.10 -31.71 -37.83
C ILE A 110 21.25 -31.22 -36.93
N HIS A 111 22.09 -30.37 -37.49
CA HIS A 111 23.20 -29.78 -36.77
C HIS A 111 22.80 -28.41 -36.23
N VAL A 112 22.85 -28.25 -34.90
CA VAL A 112 22.61 -26.99 -34.25
C VAL A 112 23.93 -26.51 -33.63
N SER A 113 24.49 -25.43 -34.15
CA SER A 113 25.66 -24.80 -33.55
C SER A 113 25.33 -23.41 -33.03
N ILE A 114 25.76 -23.10 -31.81
CA ILE A 114 25.71 -21.77 -31.22
C ILE A 114 27.14 -21.26 -31.19
N ASP A 115 27.44 -20.33 -32.08
CA ASP A 115 28.75 -19.78 -32.24
C ASP A 115 28.97 -18.59 -31.28
N LYS A 116 29.85 -18.74 -30.36
CA LYS A 116 30.91 -17.85 -29.82
C LYS A 116 31.38 -18.33 -28.48
N LEU A 117 32.70 -18.57 -28.42
CA LEU A 117 33.42 -19.08 -27.27
C LEU A 117 33.09 -20.53 -26.91
N GLU A 118 33.82 -21.46 -27.56
CA GLU A 118 33.71 -22.91 -27.34
C GLU A 118 32.25 -23.43 -27.47
N GLY A 119 31.72 -23.25 -28.68
CA GLY A 119 30.31 -23.40 -28.98
C GLY A 119 29.74 -24.77 -28.65
N LEU A 120 28.54 -24.79 -28.11
CA LEU A 120 27.74 -25.99 -28.00
C LEU A 120 27.32 -26.42 -29.43
N SER A 121 27.83 -27.55 -29.88
CA SER A 121 27.40 -28.21 -31.12
C SER A 121 26.58 -29.44 -30.77
N LEU A 122 25.38 -29.51 -31.28
CA LEU A 122 24.46 -30.63 -31.06
C LEU A 122 24.07 -31.22 -32.43
N ASP A 123 24.40 -32.49 -32.64
CA ASP A 123 23.94 -33.26 -33.80
C ASP A 123 22.74 -34.12 -33.37
N ILE A 124 21.59 -33.78 -33.89
CA ILE A 124 20.33 -34.47 -33.57
C ILE A 124 19.93 -35.32 -34.78
N PRO A 125 19.81 -36.66 -34.67
CA PRO A 125 19.32 -37.49 -35.78
C PRO A 125 17.93 -37.03 -36.24
N ALA A 126 17.76 -36.74 -37.53
CA ALA A 126 16.45 -36.31 -38.05
C ALA A 126 15.34 -37.35 -37.79
N GLY A 127 15.71 -38.62 -37.65
CA GLY A 127 14.80 -39.67 -37.18
C GLY A 127 14.28 -39.53 -35.75
N PHE A 128 14.93 -38.67 -34.95
CA PHE A 128 14.41 -38.35 -33.60
C PHE A 128 13.08 -37.58 -33.66
N PHE A 129 12.90 -36.80 -34.69
CA PHE A 129 11.65 -36.09 -34.98
C PHE A 129 10.71 -36.86 -35.90
N ALA A 130 11.20 -37.94 -36.58
CA ALA A 130 10.42 -38.77 -37.50
C ALA A 130 9.73 -39.98 -36.81
N GLN A 131 10.22 -40.40 -35.65
CA GLN A 131 9.36 -41.13 -34.73
C GLN A 131 8.38 -40.10 -34.18
N GLY A 132 7.17 -40.10 -34.74
CA GLY A 132 6.14 -39.19 -34.31
C GLY A 132 6.21 -39.12 -32.78
N VAL A 133 6.66 -38.00 -32.29
CA VAL A 133 6.25 -37.61 -30.93
C VAL A 133 4.78 -37.96 -30.94
N PRO A 134 4.29 -38.92 -30.11
CA PRO A 134 2.87 -39.15 -30.08
C PRO A 134 2.31 -37.74 -29.97
N VAL A 135 1.60 -37.30 -31.03
CA VAL A 135 0.92 -36.00 -31.00
C VAL A 135 0.21 -36.10 -29.68
N ALA A 136 0.71 -35.35 -28.71
CA ALA A 136 0.19 -35.44 -27.38
C ALA A 136 -1.30 -35.30 -27.59
N ALA A 137 -2.03 -36.34 -27.30
CA ALA A 137 -3.46 -36.40 -27.58
C ALA A 137 -3.96 -35.04 -27.13
N PRO A 138 -4.64 -34.24 -27.99
CA PRO A 138 -4.88 -32.83 -27.82
C PRO A 138 -5.05 -32.67 -26.32
N ALA A 139 -4.15 -31.92 -25.70
CA ALA A 139 -3.93 -31.97 -24.23
C ALA A 139 -5.32 -31.96 -23.68
N ALA A 140 -5.73 -33.04 -23.05
CA ALA A 140 -7.13 -33.23 -22.66
C ALA A 140 -7.43 -31.88 -22.05
N GLU A 141 -8.41 -31.12 -22.59
CA GLU A 141 -8.75 -29.81 -22.06
C GLU A 141 -8.78 -30.06 -20.58
N VAL A 142 -7.71 -29.66 -19.90
CA VAL A 142 -7.68 -29.74 -18.45
C VAL A 142 -8.79 -28.78 -18.13
N ASN A 143 -9.96 -29.32 -17.81
CA ASN A 143 -11.07 -28.54 -17.31
C ASN A 143 -10.52 -27.92 -16.04
N CYS A 144 -9.86 -26.77 -16.18
CA CYS A 144 -9.38 -25.94 -15.09
C CYS A 144 -10.63 -25.26 -14.53
N GLU A 145 -11.49 -26.04 -13.90
CA GLU A 145 -12.60 -25.46 -13.14
C GLU A 145 -12.02 -24.69 -11.97
N ASP A 146 -12.43 -23.43 -11.88
CA ASP A 146 -12.05 -22.57 -10.77
C ASP A 146 -12.47 -23.23 -9.45
N LYS A 147 -11.54 -23.28 -8.49
CA LYS A 147 -11.78 -23.93 -7.21
C LYS A 147 -12.19 -22.92 -6.15
N ILE A 148 -13.45 -22.97 -5.73
CA ILE A 148 -13.91 -22.21 -4.55
C ILE A 148 -13.24 -22.80 -3.30
N ILE A 149 -12.52 -21.93 -2.56
CA ILE A 149 -11.81 -22.29 -1.33
C ILE A 149 -12.71 -22.06 -0.12
N ARG A 150 -13.37 -20.89 -0.08
CA ARG A 150 -14.33 -20.52 0.97
C ARG A 150 -15.40 -19.59 0.43
N THR A 151 -16.51 -19.52 1.12
CA THR A 151 -17.65 -18.66 0.77
C THR A 151 -18.05 -17.83 1.96
N LEU A 152 -18.15 -16.52 1.75
CA LEU A 152 -18.68 -15.55 2.71
C LEU A 152 -20.00 -15.00 2.18
N THR A 153 -21.04 -15.03 3.01
CA THR A 153 -22.32 -14.38 2.72
C THR A 153 -22.51 -13.19 3.65
N GLN A 154 -22.62 -12.00 3.08
CA GLN A 154 -22.98 -10.80 3.84
C GLN A 154 -24.45 -10.45 3.63
N LYS A 155 -25.18 -10.27 4.72
CA LYS A 155 -26.59 -9.88 4.72
C LYS A 155 -26.75 -8.48 5.29
N GLU A 156 -27.26 -7.58 4.48
CA GLU A 156 -27.48 -6.19 4.90
C GLU A 156 -28.90 -5.98 5.46
N TYR A 157 -28.98 -5.25 6.55
CA TYR A 157 -30.22 -4.87 7.23
C TYR A 157 -30.30 -3.35 7.32
N LYS A 158 -31.43 -2.76 6.90
CA LYS A 158 -31.59 -1.30 6.83
C LYS A 158 -31.87 -0.70 8.19
N VAL A 159 -31.00 0.20 8.63
CA VAL A 159 -31.27 1.13 9.72
C VAL A 159 -31.97 2.36 9.15
N LYS A 160 -33.13 2.69 9.71
CA LYS A 160 -33.94 3.86 9.37
C LYS A 160 -33.83 4.97 10.42
N LYS A 161 -33.55 4.56 11.66
CA LYS A 161 -33.44 5.45 12.81
C LYS A 161 -32.50 4.85 13.84
N VAL A 162 -31.74 5.71 14.49
CA VAL A 162 -30.96 5.36 15.68
C VAL A 162 -31.46 6.21 16.85
N GLU A 163 -31.60 5.61 18.01
CA GLU A 163 -32.01 6.31 19.24
C GLU A 163 -31.32 5.74 20.47
N ILE A 164 -31.19 6.56 21.50
CA ILE A 164 -30.66 6.16 22.80
C ILE A 164 -31.83 5.78 23.71
N GLY A 165 -31.74 4.63 24.35
CA GLY A 165 -32.80 4.11 25.21
C GLY A 165 -32.26 3.38 26.46
N ASP A 166 -33.12 2.53 27.05
CA ASP A 166 -32.79 1.77 28.27
C ASP A 166 -32.23 0.37 27.99
N THR A 167 -32.37 -0.12 26.74
CA THR A 167 -31.91 -1.45 26.30
C THR A 167 -31.45 -1.39 24.85
N THR A 168 -30.44 -2.19 24.48
CA THR A 168 -30.03 -2.32 23.10
C THR A 168 -30.98 -3.26 22.35
N SER A 169 -31.53 -2.81 21.21
CA SER A 169 -32.40 -3.60 20.35
C SER A 169 -32.32 -3.12 18.90
N PHE A 170 -32.69 -4.01 17.96
CA PHE A 170 -32.82 -3.67 16.54
C PHE A 170 -34.11 -4.25 16.00
N GLU A 171 -35.14 -3.43 15.89
CA GLU A 171 -36.51 -3.83 15.49
C GLU A 171 -37.16 -2.77 14.58
N ASN A 172 -37.86 -3.21 13.51
CA ASN A 172 -38.54 -2.34 12.55
C ASN A 172 -37.64 -1.31 11.86
N GLY A 173 -36.35 -1.61 11.76
CA GLY A 173 -35.30 -0.70 11.25
C GLY A 173 -34.89 0.38 12.26
N ILE A 174 -35.30 0.29 13.51
CA ILE A 174 -34.89 1.19 14.59
C ILE A 174 -33.81 0.50 15.42
N LEU A 175 -32.64 1.12 15.45
CA LEU A 175 -31.55 0.71 16.33
C LEU A 175 -31.62 1.53 17.62
N THR A 176 -31.98 0.89 18.74
CA THR A 176 -31.93 1.51 20.07
C THR A 176 -30.66 1.08 20.77
N ILE A 177 -29.95 2.02 21.38
CA ILE A 177 -28.68 1.78 22.08
C ILE A 177 -28.88 2.08 23.58
N ASP A 178 -28.54 1.13 24.43
CA ASP A 178 -28.63 1.29 25.89
C ASP A 178 -27.67 2.39 26.39
N SER A 179 -28.22 3.44 26.99
CA SER A 179 -27.45 4.55 27.52
C SER A 179 -26.42 4.16 28.59
N LYS A 180 -26.65 3.04 29.32
CA LYS A 180 -25.72 2.51 30.33
C LYS A 180 -24.42 1.96 29.73
N LEU A 181 -24.36 1.76 28.41
CA LEU A 181 -23.13 1.35 27.75
C LEU A 181 -22.05 2.42 27.80
N ILE A 182 -22.43 3.70 27.86
CA ILE A 182 -21.49 4.82 28.03
C ILE A 182 -20.69 4.64 29.32
N GLU A 183 -21.36 4.40 30.45
CA GLU A 183 -20.67 4.17 31.74
C GLU A 183 -19.78 2.91 31.72
N LYS A 184 -20.19 1.86 30.97
CA LYS A 184 -19.36 0.66 30.78
C LYS A 184 -18.15 0.95 29.92
N ALA A 185 -18.31 1.75 28.88
CA ALA A 185 -17.23 2.18 28.01
C ALA A 185 -16.18 3.02 28.77
N GLU A 186 -16.61 3.94 29.62
CA GLU A 186 -15.70 4.73 30.49
C GLU A 186 -14.85 3.86 31.42
N LYS A 187 -15.39 2.73 31.85
CA LYS A 187 -14.71 1.84 32.80
C LYS A 187 -13.89 0.73 32.14
N CYS A 188 -13.91 0.60 30.80
CA CYS A 188 -13.29 -0.52 30.12
C CYS A 188 -11.76 -0.48 30.10
N ASN A 189 -11.20 0.73 30.17
CA ASN A 189 -9.76 0.94 30.14
C ASN A 189 -9.37 2.12 31.06
N PRO A 190 -8.34 2.02 31.88
CA PRO A 190 -7.94 3.07 32.82
C PRO A 190 -7.51 4.39 32.16
N LEU A 191 -7.12 4.36 30.89
CA LEU A 191 -6.79 5.56 30.14
C LEU A 191 -8.03 6.32 29.65
N VAL A 192 -9.19 5.70 29.59
CA VAL A 192 -10.45 6.38 29.24
C VAL A 192 -10.94 7.21 30.44
N LYS A 193 -11.20 8.48 30.20
CA LYS A 193 -11.62 9.43 31.24
C LYS A 193 -13.08 9.83 31.09
N LYS A 194 -13.57 9.92 29.86
CA LYS A 194 -14.94 10.26 29.56
C LYS A 194 -15.35 9.68 28.23
N VAL A 195 -16.59 9.26 28.09
CA VAL A 195 -17.20 8.85 26.83
C VAL A 195 -18.50 9.62 26.63
N GLU A 196 -18.66 10.21 25.48
CA GLU A 196 -19.92 10.86 25.05
C GLU A 196 -20.41 10.16 23.80
N MET A 197 -21.71 9.99 23.67
CA MET A 197 -22.32 9.41 22.47
C MET A 197 -23.47 10.29 22.01
N ASP A 198 -23.48 10.64 20.75
CA ASP A 198 -24.59 11.32 20.11
C ASP A 198 -24.89 10.75 18.70
N ILE A 199 -26.06 11.11 18.18
CA ILE A 199 -26.56 10.61 16.91
C ILE A 199 -26.61 11.77 15.93
N ILE A 200 -25.88 11.65 14.83
CA ILE A 200 -25.81 12.65 13.77
C ILE A 200 -26.55 12.08 12.55
N THR A 201 -27.62 12.74 12.18
CA THR A 201 -28.46 12.36 11.03
C THR A 201 -28.03 13.12 9.77
N PRO A 202 -28.37 12.64 8.57
CA PRO A 202 -28.08 13.34 7.32
C PRO A 202 -28.57 14.81 7.27
N ASP A 203 -29.66 15.11 8.00
CA ASP A 203 -30.21 16.47 8.08
C ASP A 203 -29.49 17.38 9.07
N ASN A 204 -28.54 16.85 9.84
CA ASN A 204 -27.85 17.58 10.91
C ASN A 204 -26.34 17.29 10.92
N GLN A 205 -25.67 17.40 9.77
CA GLN A 205 -24.24 17.14 9.63
C GLN A 205 -23.36 18.35 9.94
N HIS A 206 -23.93 19.57 10.03
CA HIS A 206 -23.17 20.76 10.43
C HIS A 206 -22.96 20.82 11.94
N ILE A 207 -22.26 19.83 12.44
CA ILE A 207 -21.88 19.66 13.84
C ILE A 207 -20.37 19.63 13.96
N PHE A 208 -19.83 20.42 14.89
CA PHE A 208 -18.41 20.39 15.18
C PHE A 208 -18.02 19.05 15.82
N THR A 209 -16.93 18.46 15.36
CA THR A 209 -16.36 17.24 15.91
C THR A 209 -14.88 17.42 16.25
N ASN A 210 -14.45 16.70 17.29
CA ASN A 210 -13.02 16.46 17.52
C ASN A 210 -12.44 15.58 16.42
N THR A 211 -11.16 15.37 16.43
CA THR A 211 -10.48 14.50 15.47
C THR A 211 -11.23 13.18 15.28
N ILE A 212 -11.54 12.89 14.03
CA ILE A 212 -12.09 11.60 13.64
C ILE A 212 -10.94 10.59 13.61
N MET A 213 -11.01 9.61 14.50
CA MET A 213 -10.00 8.56 14.62
C MET A 213 -10.30 7.37 13.72
N ASP A 214 -11.58 7.01 13.60
CA ASP A 214 -11.99 5.87 12.77
C ASP A 214 -13.46 5.98 12.35
N ILE A 215 -13.78 5.39 11.21
CA ILE A 215 -15.13 5.08 10.78
C ILE A 215 -15.28 3.56 10.78
N ILE A 216 -16.17 3.07 11.65
CA ILE A 216 -16.29 1.64 11.93
C ILE A 216 -17.63 1.12 11.41
N PRO A 217 -17.64 0.11 10.53
CA PRO A 217 -18.87 -0.53 10.09
C PRO A 217 -19.49 -1.36 11.23
N ILE A 218 -20.81 -1.48 11.23
CA ILE A 218 -21.51 -2.32 12.20
C ILE A 218 -21.78 -3.68 11.53
N ALA A 219 -20.93 -4.64 11.84
CA ALA A 219 -21.01 -6.00 11.29
C ALA A 219 -20.89 -7.04 12.41
N SER A 220 -21.58 -8.16 12.27
CA SER A 220 -21.57 -9.24 13.24
C SER A 220 -21.49 -10.59 12.56
N LYS A 221 -20.56 -11.43 12.97
CA LYS A 221 -20.45 -12.82 12.51
C LYS A 221 -21.58 -13.65 13.11
N VAL A 222 -22.41 -14.25 12.25
CA VAL A 222 -23.53 -15.11 12.64
C VAL A 222 -23.13 -16.57 12.61
N SER A 223 -22.36 -16.97 11.60
CA SER A 223 -21.88 -18.35 11.47
C SER A 223 -20.57 -18.41 10.70
N GLY A 224 -19.83 -19.51 10.88
CA GLY A 224 -18.54 -19.74 10.26
C GLY A 224 -17.39 -19.05 11.00
N LYS A 225 -16.23 -19.00 10.36
CA LYS A 225 -15.03 -18.29 10.83
C LYS A 225 -14.84 -17.03 10.02
N LEU A 226 -13.84 -16.24 10.35
CA LEU A 226 -13.45 -15.09 9.56
C LEU A 226 -13.25 -15.46 8.09
N GLY A 227 -13.88 -14.71 7.19
CA GLY A 227 -13.84 -14.94 5.74
C GLY A 227 -14.75 -16.05 5.20
N GLU A 228 -15.55 -16.69 6.05
CA GLU A 228 -16.49 -17.74 5.65
C GLU A 228 -17.82 -17.67 6.44
N GLY A 229 -18.83 -18.36 5.93
CA GLY A 229 -20.15 -18.41 6.57
C GLY A 229 -20.96 -17.14 6.38
N GLU A 230 -21.65 -16.69 7.44
CA GLU A 230 -22.59 -15.57 7.34
C GLU A 230 -22.20 -14.43 8.28
N THR A 231 -22.25 -13.21 7.74
CA THR A 231 -22.05 -11.95 8.47
C THR A 231 -23.20 -11.02 8.24
N SER A 232 -23.83 -10.56 9.31
CA SER A 232 -24.85 -9.51 9.28
C SER A 232 -24.19 -8.14 9.27
N VAL A 233 -24.67 -7.22 8.42
CA VAL A 233 -24.15 -5.86 8.29
C VAL A 233 -25.30 -4.87 8.40
N LEU A 234 -25.15 -3.82 9.20
CA LEU A 234 -26.12 -2.72 9.22
C LEU A 234 -25.81 -1.74 8.09
N ASN A 235 -26.82 -1.46 7.27
CA ASN A 235 -26.78 -0.47 6.22
C ASN A 235 -27.56 0.78 6.66
N GLY A 236 -26.98 1.96 6.50
CA GLY A 236 -27.55 3.24 6.88
C GLY A 236 -27.18 3.71 8.28
N ALA A 237 -26.25 3.04 8.94
CA ALA A 237 -25.63 3.52 10.18
C ALA A 237 -24.16 3.08 10.27
N VAL A 238 -23.31 3.95 10.83
CA VAL A 238 -21.90 3.70 11.07
C VAL A 238 -21.47 4.32 12.40
N PHE A 239 -20.42 3.80 12.99
CA PHE A 239 -19.75 4.47 14.10
C PHE A 239 -18.74 5.48 13.57
N CYS A 240 -18.70 6.65 14.21
CA CYS A 240 -17.69 7.68 14.03
C CYS A 240 -16.97 7.84 15.38
N LEU A 241 -15.78 7.25 15.49
CA LEU A 241 -14.96 7.40 16.69
C LEU A 241 -14.17 8.69 16.60
N THR A 242 -14.32 9.53 17.63
CA THR A 242 -13.62 10.80 17.75
C THR A 242 -12.98 10.93 19.13
N GLY A 243 -11.99 11.80 19.28
CA GLY A 243 -11.41 11.94 20.62
C GLY A 243 -10.35 13.02 20.77
N LEU A 244 -10.07 13.30 22.02
CA LEU A 244 -9.03 14.21 22.50
C LEU A 244 -8.51 13.70 23.85
N ASP A 245 -7.43 14.27 24.35
CA ASP A 245 -6.97 14.00 25.69
C ASP A 245 -7.56 14.99 26.72
N GLU A 246 -7.29 14.76 28.03
CA GLU A 246 -7.80 15.61 29.12
C GLU A 246 -7.38 17.07 29.02
N SER A 247 -6.28 17.39 28.32
CA SER A 247 -5.82 18.75 28.06
C SER A 247 -6.44 19.40 26.83
N GLY A 248 -7.30 18.68 26.10
CA GLY A 248 -7.94 19.13 24.88
C GLY A 248 -7.08 18.96 23.62
N VAL A 249 -5.98 18.21 23.72
CA VAL A 249 -5.14 17.88 22.57
C VAL A 249 -5.77 16.74 21.80
N GLN A 250 -5.86 16.90 20.49
CA GLN A 250 -6.41 15.90 19.58
C GLN A 250 -5.60 14.60 19.60
N ILE A 251 -6.28 13.47 19.48
CA ILE A 251 -5.63 12.17 19.41
C ILE A 251 -5.14 11.97 17.99
N HIS A 252 -3.89 12.33 17.72
CA HIS A 252 -3.24 12.10 16.41
C HIS A 252 -1.91 12.81 16.25
N GLU A 253 -1.11 12.31 15.32
CA GLU A 253 0.21 12.83 15.05
C GLU A 253 0.19 14.10 14.17
N PHE A 254 -0.56 14.08 13.07
CA PHE A 254 -0.56 15.18 12.09
C PHE A 254 -1.95 15.48 11.57
N GLY A 255 -2.22 16.75 11.39
CA GLY A 255 -3.39 17.27 10.71
C GLY A 255 -4.68 16.63 11.22
N SER A 256 -5.60 17.40 11.60
CA SER A 256 -6.77 16.91 12.29
C SER A 256 -7.97 17.02 11.36
N CYS A 257 -8.76 15.95 11.24
CA CYS A 257 -10.10 16.04 10.67
C CYS A 257 -11.10 16.66 11.66
N GLU A 258 -10.63 17.50 12.57
CA GLU A 258 -11.53 18.26 13.44
C GLU A 258 -12.20 19.41 12.68
N GLY A 259 -13.42 19.72 13.08
CA GLY A 259 -14.20 20.76 12.43
C GLY A 259 -15.65 20.34 12.20
N TYR A 260 -16.33 21.00 11.30
CA TYR A 260 -17.70 20.62 10.95
C TYR A 260 -17.69 19.37 10.06
N ILE A 261 -18.50 18.38 10.43
CA ILE A 261 -18.50 17.05 9.77
C ILE A 261 -18.78 17.16 8.25
N ASP A 262 -19.71 18.01 7.86
CA ASP A 262 -20.06 18.26 6.45
C ASP A 262 -18.91 18.90 5.64
N GLU A 263 -17.93 19.51 6.31
CA GLU A 263 -16.74 20.09 5.70
C GLU A 263 -15.51 19.17 5.79
N LYS A 264 -15.49 18.29 6.79
CA LYS A 264 -14.32 17.46 7.14
C LYS A 264 -14.42 16.01 6.68
N VAL A 265 -15.51 15.59 6.06
CA VAL A 265 -15.73 14.22 5.60
C VAL A 265 -16.12 14.19 4.12
N ALA A 266 -15.39 13.42 3.34
CA ALA A 266 -15.75 13.13 1.94
C ALA A 266 -16.75 11.98 1.88
N PHE A 267 -18.03 12.31 2.10
CA PHE A 267 -19.10 11.32 2.10
C PHE A 267 -19.14 10.48 0.83
N GLY A 268 -19.47 9.20 0.96
CA GLY A 268 -19.57 8.24 -0.15
C GLY A 268 -18.23 7.64 -0.61
N ARG A 269 -17.10 8.04 0.00
CA ARG A 269 -15.83 7.35 -0.22
C ARG A 269 -15.84 5.99 0.50
N PRO A 270 -15.06 5.01 0.04
CA PRO A 270 -15.12 3.64 0.59
C PRO A 270 -15.03 3.55 2.11
N GLY A 271 -14.17 4.34 2.72
CA GLY A 271 -13.98 4.36 4.18
C GLY A 271 -14.90 5.33 4.93
N CYS A 272 -15.50 6.31 4.24
CA CYS A 272 -16.32 7.35 4.86
C CYS A 272 -17.78 6.92 5.02
N PRO A 273 -18.57 7.63 5.83
CA PRO A 273 -20.02 7.48 5.82
C PRO A 273 -20.59 7.72 4.41
N ASP A 274 -21.62 6.96 4.06
CA ASP A 274 -22.43 7.29 2.88
C ASP A 274 -23.28 8.53 3.17
N PRO A 275 -23.74 9.30 2.17
CA PRO A 275 -24.50 10.52 2.40
C PRO A 275 -25.76 10.33 3.27
N ASP A 276 -26.37 9.14 3.20
CA ASP A 276 -27.58 8.78 3.93
C ASP A 276 -27.31 8.03 5.25
N ASP A 277 -26.06 7.83 5.62
CA ASP A 277 -25.73 7.13 6.85
C ASP A 277 -26.02 8.00 8.09
N ILE A 278 -26.62 7.39 9.08
CA ILE A 278 -26.71 7.93 10.43
C ILE A 278 -25.38 7.63 11.12
N MET A 279 -24.68 8.64 11.61
CA MET A 279 -23.44 8.46 12.34
C MET A 279 -23.71 8.37 13.83
N ILE A 280 -23.28 7.29 14.44
CA ILE A 280 -23.22 7.12 15.90
C ILE A 280 -21.86 7.62 16.31
N ARG A 281 -21.77 8.90 16.72
CA ARG A 281 -20.52 9.48 17.15
C ARG A 281 -20.24 9.09 18.60
N VAL A 282 -19.08 8.49 18.81
CA VAL A 282 -18.53 8.21 20.15
C VAL A 282 -17.29 9.07 20.32
N ASN A 283 -17.38 10.08 21.19
CA ASN A 283 -16.28 10.97 21.51
C ASN A 283 -15.63 10.52 22.81
N VAL A 284 -14.34 10.19 22.75
CA VAL A 284 -13.60 9.64 23.89
C VAL A 284 -12.56 10.63 24.37
N VAL A 285 -12.58 10.96 25.65
CA VAL A 285 -11.49 11.69 26.29
C VAL A 285 -10.56 10.68 26.95
N ILE A 286 -9.29 10.72 26.60
CA ILE A 286 -8.25 9.85 27.16
C ILE A 286 -7.31 10.61 28.08
N GLN A 287 -6.50 9.88 28.82
CA GLN A 287 -5.49 10.44 29.71
C GLN A 287 -4.54 11.37 28.95
N GLU A 288 -4.25 12.52 29.55
CA GLU A 288 -3.30 13.51 29.01
C GLU A 288 -1.95 12.88 28.65
N GLY A 289 -1.39 13.29 27.50
CA GLY A 289 -0.10 12.86 27.01
C GLY A 289 -0.06 11.43 26.45
N THR A 290 -1.21 10.78 26.25
CA THR A 290 -1.25 9.42 25.65
C THR A 290 -1.82 9.39 24.23
N GLY A 291 -2.24 10.54 23.70
CA GLY A 291 -2.90 10.66 22.40
C GLY A 291 -2.01 10.31 21.20
N MET A 292 -0.70 10.48 21.35
CA MET A 292 0.31 10.17 20.33
C MET A 292 0.94 8.78 20.51
N GLU A 293 0.53 8.05 21.54
CA GLU A 293 0.99 6.69 21.80
C GLU A 293 -0.09 5.69 21.40
N ARG A 294 0.32 4.51 20.92
CA ARG A 294 -0.60 3.42 20.56
C ARG A 294 -1.65 3.12 21.63
N ARG A 295 -1.27 3.16 22.91
CA ARG A 295 -2.16 2.83 24.04
C ARG A 295 -3.35 3.78 24.19
N GLY A 296 -3.21 5.05 23.82
CA GLY A 296 -4.31 6.04 23.88
C GLY A 296 -5.39 5.78 22.83
N PRO A 297 -5.07 5.79 21.54
CA PRO A 297 -6.00 5.40 20.47
C PRO A 297 -6.61 4.01 20.69
N PHE A 298 -5.83 3.04 21.17
CA PHE A 298 -6.34 1.71 21.49
C PHE A 298 -7.37 1.73 22.63
N ALA A 299 -7.17 2.56 23.65
CA ALA A 299 -8.15 2.73 24.72
C ALA A 299 -9.46 3.34 24.21
N ALA A 300 -9.36 4.34 23.29
CA ALA A 300 -10.53 4.95 22.67
C ALA A 300 -11.31 3.94 21.81
N HIS A 301 -10.62 3.14 21.00
CA HIS A 301 -11.25 2.06 20.21
C HIS A 301 -11.90 1.03 21.13
N THR A 302 -11.23 0.66 22.23
CA THR A 302 -11.79 -0.27 23.22
C THR A 302 -13.10 0.26 23.82
N ALA A 303 -13.17 1.55 24.13
CA ALA A 303 -14.38 2.17 24.65
C ALA A 303 -15.53 2.15 23.63
N CYS A 304 -15.24 2.51 22.37
CA CYS A 304 -16.21 2.45 21.28
C CYS A 304 -16.73 1.02 21.07
N ASP A 305 -15.83 0.05 21.15
CA ASP A 305 -16.16 -1.37 20.91
C ASP A 305 -17.11 -1.96 21.97
N VAL A 306 -17.09 -1.48 23.21
CA VAL A 306 -18.08 -1.87 24.23
C VAL A 306 -19.50 -1.60 23.72
N ILE A 307 -19.72 -0.48 23.04
CA ILE A 307 -21.02 -0.09 22.51
C ILE A 307 -21.35 -0.89 21.26
N ILE A 308 -20.41 -1.00 20.34
CA ILE A 308 -20.58 -1.76 19.08
C ILE A 308 -20.92 -3.22 19.39
N GLN A 309 -20.27 -3.82 20.36
CA GLN A 309 -20.48 -5.22 20.70
C GLN A 309 -21.90 -5.50 21.21
N ALA A 310 -22.46 -4.61 21.98
CA ALA A 310 -23.85 -4.76 22.42
C ALA A 310 -24.83 -4.78 21.22
N ILE A 311 -24.51 -4.02 20.18
CA ILE A 311 -25.30 -4.03 18.93
C ILE A 311 -25.06 -5.34 18.16
N ARG A 312 -23.82 -5.82 18.08
CA ARG A 312 -23.51 -7.11 17.42
C ARG A 312 -24.29 -8.27 18.03
N GLU A 313 -24.45 -8.30 19.34
CA GLU A 313 -25.20 -9.36 20.01
C GLU A 313 -26.67 -9.37 19.59
N VAL A 314 -27.30 -8.22 19.46
CA VAL A 314 -28.71 -8.19 18.98
C VAL A 314 -28.82 -8.48 17.49
N MET A 315 -27.80 -8.15 16.69
CA MET A 315 -27.76 -8.49 15.25
C MET A 315 -27.70 -10.00 15.00
N LYS A 316 -27.05 -10.77 15.85
CA LYS A 316 -26.97 -12.23 15.72
C LYS A 316 -28.34 -12.93 15.71
N THR A 317 -29.34 -12.30 16.29
CA THR A 317 -30.69 -12.86 16.42
C THR A 317 -31.77 -12.02 15.77
N THR A 318 -31.38 -11.02 14.97
CA THR A 318 -32.34 -10.12 14.31
C THR A 318 -33.28 -10.88 13.39
N LYS A 319 -34.53 -10.42 13.33
CA LYS A 319 -35.57 -10.93 12.42
C LYS A 319 -35.94 -9.89 11.37
N GLU A 320 -35.19 -8.82 11.28
CA GLU A 320 -35.40 -7.80 10.28
C GLU A 320 -35.28 -8.37 8.86
N PRO A 321 -35.99 -7.80 7.88
CA PRO A 321 -35.84 -8.24 6.49
C PRO A 321 -34.45 -7.90 5.95
N VAL A 322 -33.83 -8.87 5.29
CA VAL A 322 -32.61 -8.68 4.53
C VAL A 322 -32.92 -7.79 3.32
N ILE A 323 -32.19 -6.70 3.17
CA ILE A 323 -32.36 -5.77 2.05
C ILE A 323 -31.40 -6.06 0.90
N LYS A 324 -30.26 -6.70 1.20
CA LYS A 324 -29.26 -7.11 0.23
C LYS A 324 -28.50 -8.33 0.76
N GLU A 325 -28.18 -9.23 -0.14
CA GLU A 325 -27.33 -10.38 0.13
C GLU A 325 -26.21 -10.42 -0.90
N ASP A 326 -24.98 -10.35 -0.44
CA ASP A 326 -23.78 -10.48 -1.25
C ASP A 326 -23.08 -11.78 -0.91
N VAL A 327 -22.76 -12.57 -1.93
CA VAL A 327 -22.00 -13.81 -1.78
C VAL A 327 -20.64 -13.63 -2.42
N TYR A 328 -19.61 -13.79 -1.61
CA TYR A 328 -18.21 -13.67 -2.02
C TYR A 328 -17.53 -15.03 -1.95
N HIS A 329 -16.73 -15.32 -2.97
CA HIS A 329 -15.94 -16.53 -3.02
C HIS A 329 -14.45 -16.18 -3.04
N ASP A 330 -13.67 -16.79 -2.15
CA ASP A 330 -12.25 -16.93 -2.38
C ASP A 330 -12.06 -18.06 -3.38
N VAL A 331 -11.53 -17.75 -4.54
CA VAL A 331 -11.43 -18.67 -5.67
C VAL A 331 -9.97 -18.82 -6.06
N HIS A 332 -9.53 -20.04 -6.24
CA HIS A 332 -8.29 -20.32 -6.92
C HIS A 332 -8.58 -20.51 -8.41
N LYS A 333 -8.22 -19.53 -9.23
CA LYS A 333 -8.48 -19.50 -10.67
C LYS A 333 -7.35 -20.18 -11.41
N LEU A 334 -7.51 -21.48 -11.66
CA LEU A 334 -6.47 -22.32 -12.27
C LEU A 334 -6.08 -21.84 -13.67
N GLY A 335 -4.76 -21.75 -13.91
CA GLY A 335 -4.22 -21.31 -15.20
C GLY A 335 -4.29 -19.80 -15.45
N ARG A 336 -4.71 -19.01 -14.49
CA ARG A 336 -4.64 -17.54 -14.53
C ARG A 336 -3.34 -17.05 -13.90
N PRO A 337 -2.80 -15.90 -14.31
CA PRO A 337 -1.69 -15.23 -13.65
C PRO A 337 -2.01 -14.96 -12.18
N ARG A 338 -1.08 -15.34 -11.30
CA ARG A 338 -1.22 -15.23 -9.85
C ARG A 338 -0.74 -13.88 -9.37
N VAL A 339 -1.63 -13.13 -8.76
CA VAL A 339 -1.33 -11.77 -8.30
C VAL A 339 -1.62 -11.59 -6.81
N VAL A 340 -0.95 -10.64 -6.20
CA VAL A 340 -1.13 -10.28 -4.80
C VAL A 340 -1.34 -8.78 -4.65
N LEU A 341 -2.19 -8.40 -3.70
CA LEU A 341 -2.30 -7.03 -3.21
C LEU A 341 -1.45 -6.88 -1.95
N ILE A 342 -0.56 -5.91 -1.92
CA ILE A 342 0.28 -5.57 -0.77
C ILE A 342 -0.13 -4.20 -0.28
N LYS A 343 -0.68 -4.12 0.93
CA LYS A 343 -1.11 -2.88 1.56
C LYS A 343 -0.15 -2.51 2.67
N GLU A 344 0.63 -1.44 2.43
CA GLU A 344 1.40 -0.82 3.47
C GLU A 344 0.48 0.01 4.35
N ILE A 345 0.49 -0.27 5.64
CA ILE A 345 -0.28 0.43 6.65
C ILE A 345 0.65 1.36 7.40
N MET A 346 0.24 2.61 7.52
CA MET A 346 1.03 3.61 8.24
C MET A 346 1.14 3.28 9.71
N GLY A 347 2.39 3.29 10.21
CA GLY A 347 2.68 3.37 11.61
C GLY A 347 3.59 4.56 11.82
N GLN A 348 3.10 5.66 12.37
CA GLN A 348 3.89 6.87 12.57
C GLN A 348 4.01 7.24 14.03
N GLY A 349 5.08 7.97 14.35
CA GLY A 349 5.34 8.40 15.71
C GLY A 349 5.42 7.21 16.66
N ALA A 350 4.70 7.29 17.75
CA ALA A 350 4.62 6.22 18.74
C ALA A 350 3.64 5.09 18.37
N MET A 351 2.96 5.20 17.23
CA MET A 351 1.89 4.29 16.82
C MET A 351 2.31 3.39 15.66
N HIS A 352 3.37 2.65 15.84
CA HIS A 352 3.98 1.79 14.84
C HIS A 352 3.39 0.36 14.76
N ASP A 353 2.41 0.05 15.58
CA ASP A 353 1.76 -1.26 15.60
C ASP A 353 0.26 -1.09 15.40
N ASN A 354 -0.13 -0.57 14.25
CA ASN A 354 -1.50 -0.15 13.97
C ASN A 354 -2.38 -1.20 13.30
N VAL A 355 -1.83 -2.38 13.02
CA VAL A 355 -2.59 -3.46 12.39
C VAL A 355 -3.05 -4.45 13.44
N LEU A 356 -4.37 -4.65 13.50
CA LEU A 356 -5.00 -5.64 14.35
C LEU A 356 -5.84 -6.58 13.51
N ILE A 357 -5.78 -7.86 13.80
CA ILE A 357 -6.75 -8.82 13.26
C ILE A 357 -7.75 -9.14 14.35
N PRO A 358 -9.00 -8.69 14.25
CA PRO A 358 -10.07 -9.14 15.12
C PRO A 358 -10.51 -10.55 14.71
N ILE A 359 -10.91 -11.34 15.67
CA ILE A 359 -11.51 -12.66 15.42
C ILE A 359 -12.99 -12.53 15.08
N GLU A 360 -13.64 -11.46 15.53
CA GLU A 360 -14.92 -10.96 15.02
C GLU A 360 -14.71 -9.53 14.50
N PRO A 361 -15.56 -9.05 13.55
CA PRO A 361 -15.41 -7.71 13.03
C PRO A 361 -15.35 -6.69 14.15
N ALA A 362 -14.22 -6.07 14.29
CA ALA A 362 -13.82 -5.10 15.30
C ALA A 362 -14.10 -5.50 16.76
N GLY A 363 -13.15 -5.44 17.58
CA GLY A 363 -13.38 -5.28 18.98
C GLY A 363 -12.63 -6.16 19.95
N VAL A 364 -12.29 -5.51 21.03
CA VAL A 364 -11.64 -6.11 22.19
C VAL A 364 -12.66 -6.77 23.13
N HIS A 365 -13.90 -6.31 23.09
CA HIS A 365 -14.99 -6.75 23.97
C HIS A 365 -16.02 -7.63 23.30
N GLY A 366 -15.87 -7.84 22.00
CA GLY A 366 -16.81 -8.54 21.15
C GLY A 366 -16.83 -10.03 21.21
N GLY A 367 -16.33 -10.59 22.16
CA GLY A 367 -16.21 -12.03 22.26
C GLY A 367 -14.78 -12.49 22.11
N GLN A 368 -14.04 -11.99 21.14
CA GLN A 368 -12.65 -12.42 20.98
C GLN A 368 -11.68 -11.23 20.93
N LYS A 369 -10.56 -11.45 21.58
CA LYS A 369 -9.50 -10.47 21.71
C LYS A 369 -8.82 -10.23 20.38
N ASN A 370 -8.62 -8.98 20.01
CA ASN A 370 -7.79 -8.60 18.87
C ASN A 370 -6.34 -9.07 19.04
N VAL A 371 -5.71 -9.39 17.94
CA VAL A 371 -4.29 -9.75 17.88
C VAL A 371 -3.54 -8.64 17.20
N ASP A 372 -2.53 -8.13 17.89
CA ASP A 372 -1.60 -7.18 17.32
C ASP A 372 -0.56 -7.92 16.45
N LEU A 373 -0.46 -7.51 15.20
CA LEU A 373 0.43 -8.16 14.23
C LEU A 373 1.80 -7.50 14.13
N GLY A 374 1.98 -6.32 14.71
CA GLY A 374 3.18 -5.53 14.49
C GLY A 374 3.33 -5.10 13.03
N ASN A 375 4.59 -4.95 12.58
CA ASN A 375 4.89 -4.41 11.25
C ASN A 375 5.22 -5.48 10.19
N VAL A 376 5.52 -6.72 10.60
CA VAL A 376 5.90 -7.78 9.66
C VAL A 376 4.75 -8.16 8.72
N PRO A 377 5.04 -8.61 7.48
CA PRO A 377 4.00 -8.99 6.54
C PRO A 377 3.10 -10.10 7.09
N VAL A 378 1.80 -9.88 6.97
CA VAL A 378 0.79 -10.89 7.24
C VAL A 378 -0.18 -11.00 6.07
N MET A 379 -0.58 -12.20 5.73
CA MET A 379 -1.46 -12.46 4.60
C MET A 379 -2.85 -12.86 5.08
N LEU A 380 -3.86 -12.20 4.51
CA LEU A 380 -5.28 -12.55 4.64
C LEU A 380 -5.85 -12.96 3.29
N SER A 381 -6.90 -13.75 3.31
CA SER A 381 -7.68 -13.96 2.10
C SER A 381 -8.55 -12.73 1.76
N PRO A 382 -8.98 -12.56 0.49
CA PRO A 382 -9.90 -11.48 0.12
C PRO A 382 -11.16 -11.44 0.98
N ASN A 383 -11.74 -12.59 1.29
CA ASN A 383 -12.93 -12.68 2.12
C ASN A 383 -12.66 -12.33 3.59
N GLU A 384 -11.49 -12.66 4.14
CA GLU A 384 -11.13 -12.23 5.49
C GLU A 384 -11.04 -10.70 5.60
N VAL A 385 -10.55 -10.03 4.55
CA VAL A 385 -10.54 -8.56 4.50
C VAL A 385 -11.97 -8.01 4.45
N ARG A 386 -12.81 -8.52 3.54
CA ARG A 386 -14.22 -8.11 3.42
C ARG A 386 -15.04 -8.38 4.67
N ASP A 387 -14.67 -9.39 5.43
CA ASP A 387 -15.33 -9.79 6.68
C ASP A 387 -14.84 -9.01 7.91
N GLY A 388 -14.05 -7.94 7.69
CA GLY A 388 -13.54 -7.09 8.75
C GLY A 388 -12.34 -7.64 9.48
N GLY A 389 -11.49 -8.42 8.79
CA GLY A 389 -10.27 -8.99 9.35
C GLY A 389 -9.24 -7.95 9.79
N ILE A 390 -9.33 -6.74 9.31
CA ILE A 390 -8.44 -5.63 9.70
C ILE A 390 -9.24 -4.54 10.41
N HIS A 391 -8.76 -4.19 11.59
CA HIS A 391 -9.22 -3.05 12.35
C HIS A 391 -8.13 -1.97 12.33
N ALA A 392 -8.43 -0.81 11.77
CA ALA A 392 -7.51 0.32 11.79
C ALA A 392 -7.47 0.92 13.20
N LEU A 393 -6.31 0.85 13.83
CA LEU A 393 -6.14 1.42 15.16
C LEU A 393 -5.89 2.92 15.12
N THR A 394 -5.21 3.36 14.07
CA THR A 394 -4.81 4.75 13.93
C THR A 394 -5.40 5.32 12.66
N CYS A 395 -6.18 6.36 12.78
CA CYS A 395 -6.40 7.28 11.70
C CYS A 395 -5.38 8.39 11.84
N ILE A 396 -4.45 8.52 10.95
CA ILE A 396 -3.38 9.48 11.05
C ILE A 396 -3.65 10.64 10.10
N GLY A 397 -4.40 11.59 10.56
CA GLY A 397 -4.62 12.83 9.86
C GLY A 397 -5.23 12.70 8.45
N PRO A 398 -5.33 13.80 7.73
CA PRO A 398 -6.03 13.87 6.45
C PRO A 398 -5.31 13.15 5.31
N ALA A 399 -4.00 13.00 5.41
CA ALA A 399 -3.20 12.28 4.41
C ALA A 399 -3.42 10.78 4.43
N THR A 400 -3.93 10.23 5.53
CA THR A 400 -4.17 8.81 5.65
C THR A 400 -5.63 8.47 5.41
N LYS A 401 -5.83 7.25 4.99
CA LYS A 401 -7.14 6.72 4.60
C LYS A 401 -7.41 5.41 5.34
N GLU A 402 -6.65 5.18 6.39
CA GLU A 402 -6.67 3.96 7.17
C GLU A 402 -7.83 3.98 8.16
N MET A 403 -9.01 3.69 7.65
CA MET A 403 -10.22 3.51 8.44
C MET A 403 -10.65 2.05 8.38
N THR A 404 -11.20 1.54 9.44
CA THR A 404 -11.73 0.16 9.50
C THR A 404 -12.73 -0.09 8.38
N ARG A 405 -13.62 0.87 8.11
CA ARG A 405 -14.59 0.76 7.00
C ARG A 405 -13.93 0.74 5.63
N HIS A 406 -12.77 1.42 5.43
CA HIS A 406 -12.04 1.40 4.18
C HIS A 406 -11.54 -0.01 3.86
N TYR A 407 -10.96 -0.70 4.82
CA TYR A 407 -10.53 -2.10 4.64
C TYR A 407 -11.71 -3.03 4.41
N PHE A 408 -12.81 -2.83 5.11
CA PHE A 408 -14.04 -3.60 4.91
C PHE A 408 -14.64 -3.44 3.51
N ARG A 409 -14.40 -2.31 2.84
CA ARG A 409 -14.87 -1.96 1.50
C ARG A 409 -13.74 -1.73 0.50
N GLU A 410 -12.64 -2.47 0.61
CA GLU A 410 -11.40 -2.22 -0.14
C GLU A 410 -11.59 -2.36 -1.66
N PRO A 411 -11.48 -1.24 -2.42
CA PRO A 411 -11.76 -1.26 -3.87
C PRO A 411 -10.80 -2.13 -4.67
N LEU A 412 -9.51 -2.23 -4.26
CA LEU A 412 -8.52 -3.06 -4.95
C LEU A 412 -8.80 -4.55 -4.74
N VAL A 413 -9.25 -4.94 -3.55
CA VAL A 413 -9.68 -6.33 -3.29
C VAL A 413 -10.84 -6.69 -4.19
N ASP A 414 -11.80 -5.78 -4.32
CA ASP A 414 -12.97 -5.98 -5.17
C ASP A 414 -12.61 -6.05 -6.65
N ALA A 415 -11.77 -5.14 -7.13
CA ALA A 415 -11.36 -5.10 -8.53
C ALA A 415 -10.57 -6.36 -8.92
N LEU A 416 -9.59 -6.76 -8.11
CA LEU A 416 -8.76 -7.94 -8.37
C LEU A 416 -9.54 -9.25 -8.26
N ALA A 417 -10.40 -9.39 -7.25
CA ALA A 417 -11.18 -10.61 -7.06
C ALA A 417 -12.23 -10.83 -8.16
N LYS A 418 -12.80 -9.74 -8.69
CA LYS A 418 -13.80 -9.75 -9.79
C LYS A 418 -13.18 -9.92 -11.17
N ASP A 419 -11.86 -9.72 -11.31
CA ASP A 419 -11.19 -9.85 -12.61
C ASP A 419 -11.06 -11.33 -13.00
N ASP A 420 -11.64 -11.69 -14.16
CA ASP A 420 -11.67 -13.09 -14.61
C ASP A 420 -10.34 -13.58 -15.19
N GLU A 421 -9.40 -12.67 -15.46
CA GLU A 421 -8.10 -12.99 -16.06
C GLU A 421 -7.00 -13.13 -15.01
N LEU A 422 -7.27 -12.82 -13.73
CA LEU A 422 -6.29 -12.85 -12.65
C LEU A 422 -6.73 -13.78 -11.52
N ASP A 423 -5.76 -14.46 -10.90
CA ASP A 423 -5.93 -15.24 -9.68
C ASP A 423 -5.38 -14.43 -8.49
N LEU A 424 -6.27 -13.78 -7.73
CA LEU A 424 -5.88 -13.06 -6.52
C LEU A 424 -5.55 -14.03 -5.39
N VAL A 425 -4.27 -14.26 -5.16
CA VAL A 425 -3.77 -15.22 -4.17
C VAL A 425 -4.09 -14.78 -2.73
N GLY A 426 -4.09 -13.47 -2.48
CA GLY A 426 -4.40 -12.91 -1.17
C GLY A 426 -4.04 -11.44 -1.05
N VAL A 427 -4.18 -10.92 0.16
CA VAL A 427 -3.86 -9.55 0.53
C VAL A 427 -2.81 -9.58 1.64
N ILE A 428 -1.65 -9.01 1.38
CA ILE A 428 -0.56 -8.88 2.36
C ILE A 428 -0.68 -7.50 3.00
N PHE A 429 -0.80 -7.47 4.31
CA PHE A 429 -0.68 -6.26 5.10
C PHE A 429 0.73 -6.19 5.67
N ILE A 430 1.34 -5.00 5.59
CA ILE A 430 2.71 -4.73 6.01
C ILE A 430 2.77 -3.37 6.69
N GLY A 431 3.41 -3.28 7.83
CA GLY A 431 3.53 -2.03 8.57
C GLY A 431 4.68 -1.16 8.07
N SER A 432 4.74 0.06 8.60
CA SER A 432 5.77 1.06 8.32
C SER A 432 6.42 1.49 9.65
N PRO A 433 7.46 0.79 10.12
CA PRO A 433 8.12 1.14 11.38
C PRO A 433 8.88 2.48 11.29
N GLN A 434 9.23 3.05 12.43
CA GLN A 434 9.94 4.32 12.51
C GLN A 434 11.45 4.18 12.30
N VAL A 435 12.01 3.06 12.74
CA VAL A 435 13.45 2.81 12.73
C VAL A 435 13.89 2.22 11.39
N ASN A 436 14.94 2.75 10.79
CA ASN A 436 15.39 2.34 9.45
C ASN A 436 15.76 0.85 9.36
N ASP A 437 16.42 0.30 10.37
CA ASP A 437 16.77 -1.13 10.39
C ASP A 437 15.52 -2.02 10.41
N GLU A 438 14.48 -1.59 11.14
CA GLU A 438 13.19 -2.28 11.15
C GLU A 438 12.49 -2.18 9.79
N LYS A 439 12.55 -1.00 9.13
CA LYS A 439 12.02 -0.80 7.77
C LYS A 439 12.64 -1.79 6.79
N SER A 440 13.97 -1.84 6.76
CA SER A 440 14.71 -2.75 5.88
C SER A 440 14.33 -4.20 6.15
N TYR A 441 14.28 -4.61 7.42
CA TYR A 441 13.91 -5.97 7.81
C TYR A 441 12.48 -6.33 7.37
N VAL A 442 11.52 -5.42 7.54
CA VAL A 442 10.12 -5.64 7.15
C VAL A 442 10.00 -5.83 5.63
N SER A 443 10.67 -4.98 4.83
CA SER A 443 10.70 -5.13 3.37
C SER A 443 11.41 -6.42 2.92
N GLU A 444 12.46 -6.84 3.61
CA GLU A 444 13.16 -8.11 3.38
C GLU A 444 12.24 -9.31 3.65
N ARG A 445 11.46 -9.26 4.74
CA ARG A 445 10.46 -10.28 5.04
C ARG A 445 9.36 -10.35 3.99
N LEU A 446 8.92 -9.19 3.47
CA LEU A 446 8.01 -9.15 2.32
C LEU A 446 8.63 -9.85 1.10
N GLY A 447 9.87 -9.50 0.77
CA GLY A 447 10.59 -10.12 -0.33
C GLY A 447 10.65 -11.64 -0.23
N ALA A 448 11.03 -12.16 0.94
CA ALA A 448 11.05 -13.60 1.19
C ALA A 448 9.67 -14.26 1.08
N LEU A 449 8.62 -13.57 1.52
CA LEU A 449 7.24 -14.08 1.43
C LEU A 449 6.80 -14.20 -0.04
N VAL A 450 6.92 -13.13 -0.83
CA VAL A 450 6.48 -13.14 -2.24
C VAL A 450 7.28 -14.12 -3.11
N GLU A 451 8.55 -14.34 -2.78
CA GLU A 451 9.39 -15.32 -3.44
C GLU A 451 8.84 -16.75 -3.35
N THR A 452 8.24 -17.10 -2.20
CA THR A 452 7.66 -18.43 -1.99
C THR A 452 6.30 -18.60 -2.66
N MET A 453 5.66 -17.52 -3.10
CA MET A 453 4.27 -17.54 -3.59
C MET A 453 4.16 -17.82 -5.09
N ALA A 454 5.28 -17.76 -5.85
CA ALA A 454 5.29 -17.92 -7.31
C ALA A 454 4.28 -16.99 -8.00
N LEU A 455 4.46 -15.68 -7.85
CA LEU A 455 3.58 -14.63 -8.34
C LEU A 455 3.97 -14.17 -9.74
N ASP A 456 2.97 -13.83 -10.54
CA ASP A 456 3.12 -13.22 -11.86
C ASP A 456 3.00 -11.68 -11.80
N GLY A 457 2.45 -11.14 -10.72
CA GLY A 457 2.32 -9.70 -10.54
C GLY A 457 1.90 -9.28 -9.14
N ALA A 458 2.12 -8.00 -8.81
CA ALA A 458 1.74 -7.42 -7.54
C ALA A 458 1.29 -5.95 -7.67
N ILE A 459 0.38 -5.53 -6.79
CA ILE A 459 0.07 -4.13 -6.54
C ILE A 459 0.53 -3.80 -5.13
N VAL A 460 1.35 -2.75 -4.96
CA VAL A 460 1.80 -2.26 -3.66
C VAL A 460 1.16 -0.92 -3.40
N THR A 461 0.53 -0.73 -2.26
CA THR A 461 -0.15 0.53 -1.91
C THR A 461 0.40 1.13 -0.64
N THR A 462 0.48 2.46 -0.61
CA THR A 462 0.54 3.24 0.62
C THR A 462 -0.44 4.40 0.52
N GLU A 463 -1.23 4.61 1.55
CA GLU A 463 -2.22 5.69 1.61
C GLU A 463 -1.74 6.86 2.48
N GLY A 464 -0.49 6.84 2.90
CA GLY A 464 0.21 7.91 3.58
C GLY A 464 1.33 8.51 2.73
N PHE A 465 2.02 9.53 3.27
CA PHE A 465 3.16 10.14 2.62
C PHE A 465 4.30 10.47 3.61
N GLY A 466 5.43 10.98 3.09
CA GLY A 466 6.60 11.30 3.90
C GLY A 466 7.45 10.07 4.20
N ASN A 467 7.68 9.78 5.48
CA ASN A 467 8.53 8.67 5.91
C ASN A 467 8.07 7.29 5.41
N ASN A 468 6.78 7.12 5.18
CA ASN A 468 6.21 5.89 4.60
C ASN A 468 6.68 5.60 3.18
N HIS A 469 7.05 6.62 2.41
CA HIS A 469 7.55 6.42 1.06
C HIS A 469 8.87 5.68 1.01
N ILE A 470 9.66 5.69 2.09
CA ILE A 470 10.89 4.89 2.20
C ILE A 470 10.52 3.41 2.20
N ASP A 471 9.56 3.01 3.03
CA ASP A 471 9.06 1.63 3.07
C ASP A 471 8.38 1.24 1.78
N PHE A 472 7.53 2.12 1.25
CA PHE A 472 6.83 1.90 0.00
C PHE A 472 7.78 1.64 -1.17
N ALA A 473 8.83 2.46 -1.31
CA ALA A 473 9.86 2.26 -2.32
C ALA A 473 10.62 0.94 -2.08
N SER A 474 10.98 0.64 -0.83
CA SER A 474 11.67 -0.60 -0.45
C SER A 474 10.79 -1.83 -0.71
N ASN A 475 9.50 -1.75 -0.41
CA ASN A 475 8.54 -2.83 -0.67
C ASN A 475 8.40 -3.10 -2.17
N ILE A 476 8.32 -2.04 -3.00
CA ILE A 476 8.32 -2.19 -4.46
C ILE A 476 9.63 -2.81 -4.96
N ALA A 477 10.78 -2.38 -4.43
CA ALA A 477 12.07 -2.95 -4.78
C ALA A 477 12.18 -4.43 -4.35
N ALA A 478 11.69 -4.78 -3.17
CA ALA A 478 11.67 -6.15 -2.68
C ALA A 478 10.87 -7.10 -3.59
N VAL A 479 9.77 -6.62 -4.16
CA VAL A 479 8.96 -7.37 -5.15
C VAL A 479 9.63 -7.36 -6.52
N GLY A 480 9.97 -6.19 -7.04
CA GLY A 480 10.46 -6.01 -8.41
C GLY A 480 11.83 -6.65 -8.66
N SER A 481 12.71 -6.67 -7.65
CA SER A 481 14.04 -7.32 -7.77
C SER A 481 13.96 -8.84 -7.97
N ARG A 482 12.81 -9.44 -7.67
CA ARG A 482 12.51 -10.86 -7.91
C ARG A 482 11.91 -11.13 -9.28
N GLY A 483 11.87 -10.10 -10.15
CA GLY A 483 11.32 -10.21 -11.50
C GLY A 483 9.80 -10.19 -11.56
N ILE A 484 9.13 -9.84 -10.47
CA ILE A 484 7.67 -9.74 -10.39
C ILE A 484 7.24 -8.35 -10.88
N PRO A 485 6.43 -8.22 -11.94
CA PRO A 485 5.83 -6.96 -12.35
C PRO A 485 5.06 -6.32 -11.19
N VAL A 486 5.37 -5.05 -10.86
CA VAL A 486 4.77 -4.37 -9.72
C VAL A 486 4.21 -3.01 -10.11
N VAL A 487 3.01 -2.70 -9.64
CA VAL A 487 2.37 -1.38 -9.76
C VAL A 487 2.29 -0.76 -8.38
N GLY A 488 2.70 0.50 -8.26
CA GLY A 488 2.58 1.26 -7.03
C GLY A 488 1.35 2.16 -7.04
N VAL A 489 0.64 2.23 -5.92
CA VAL A 489 -0.48 3.16 -5.69
C VAL A 489 -0.17 3.96 -4.44
N THR A 490 -0.07 5.27 -4.56
CA THR A 490 0.44 6.10 -3.46
C THR A 490 -0.29 7.45 -3.37
N PHE A 491 -0.37 7.95 -2.15
CA PHE A 491 -0.66 9.35 -1.90
C PHE A 491 0.65 10.09 -1.67
N SER A 492 1.04 10.98 -2.55
CA SER A 492 2.25 11.79 -2.37
C SER A 492 1.99 13.29 -2.36
N ALA A 493 0.90 13.73 -2.93
CA ALA A 493 0.56 15.14 -3.10
C ALA A 493 1.65 15.97 -3.81
N TYR A 494 1.42 17.25 -3.99
CA TYR A 494 2.41 18.14 -4.58
C TYR A 494 3.65 18.34 -3.68
N GLN A 495 3.42 18.52 -2.38
CA GLN A 495 4.47 18.71 -1.39
C GLN A 495 5.19 17.42 -0.99
N GLY A 496 4.55 16.27 -1.19
CA GLY A 496 5.10 14.96 -0.86
C GLY A 496 5.69 14.24 -2.07
N ALA A 497 6.15 14.97 -3.08
CA ALA A 497 6.82 14.37 -4.25
C ALA A 497 7.80 13.31 -3.78
N LEU A 498 7.72 12.11 -4.38
CA LEU A 498 8.53 10.96 -3.99
C LEU A 498 10.02 11.33 -3.92
N VAL A 499 10.52 11.40 -2.70
CA VAL A 499 11.92 11.74 -2.42
C VAL A 499 12.82 10.53 -2.61
N VAL A 500 12.22 9.34 -2.52
CA VAL A 500 12.89 8.04 -2.69
C VAL A 500 12.25 7.33 -3.87
N GLY A 501 13.10 6.82 -4.76
CA GLY A 501 12.63 6.06 -5.92
C GLY A 501 13.64 5.01 -6.33
N ASN A 502 13.16 4.02 -7.07
CA ASN A 502 14.02 2.99 -7.64
C ASN A 502 13.50 2.58 -9.04
N LYS A 503 14.29 1.81 -9.76
CA LYS A 503 14.00 1.40 -11.15
C LYS A 503 12.72 0.55 -11.32
N TYR A 504 12.15 0.04 -10.26
CA TYR A 504 10.93 -0.77 -10.29
C TYR A 504 9.65 0.08 -10.11
N MET A 505 9.81 1.38 -9.80
CA MET A 505 8.72 2.35 -9.66
C MET A 505 8.35 3.02 -10.99
N ASP A 506 8.31 2.25 -12.06
CA ASP A 506 8.02 2.68 -13.43
C ASP A 506 6.52 2.69 -13.76
N ALA A 507 5.68 2.14 -12.88
CA ALA A 507 4.23 2.09 -13.00
C ALA A 507 3.57 2.54 -11.69
N MET A 508 3.16 3.82 -11.64
CA MET A 508 2.68 4.45 -10.40
C MET A 508 1.34 5.15 -10.61
N ILE A 509 0.48 5.09 -9.61
CA ILE A 509 -0.78 5.84 -9.54
C ILE A 509 -0.73 6.77 -8.32
N GLU A 510 -0.95 8.05 -8.57
CA GLU A 510 -1.17 9.07 -7.55
C GLU A 510 -2.66 9.14 -7.21
N ILE A 511 -3.01 9.06 -5.93
CA ILE A 511 -4.40 9.07 -5.47
C ILE A 511 -4.87 10.40 -4.87
N ASN A 512 -4.05 11.43 -4.83
CA ASN A 512 -4.47 12.74 -4.36
C ASN A 512 -5.63 13.28 -5.22
N LYS A 513 -6.68 13.75 -4.57
CA LYS A 513 -7.89 14.31 -5.20
C LYS A 513 -8.17 15.75 -4.77
N ASP A 514 -7.23 16.37 -4.04
CA ASP A 514 -7.34 17.79 -3.68
C ASP A 514 -7.19 18.68 -4.92
N GLU A 515 -7.94 19.76 -4.98
CA GLU A 515 -7.97 20.68 -6.13
C GLU A 515 -6.62 21.35 -6.41
N ASN A 516 -5.82 21.55 -5.38
CA ASN A 516 -4.52 22.19 -5.47
C ASN A 516 -3.36 21.18 -5.48
N GLY A 517 -3.67 19.88 -5.37
CA GLY A 517 -2.67 18.84 -5.27
C GLY A 517 -1.96 18.76 -3.92
N PHE A 518 -2.50 19.42 -2.91
CA PHE A 518 -1.94 19.40 -1.56
C PHE A 518 -2.70 18.42 -0.67
N GLU A 519 -2.07 18.07 0.43
CA GLU A 519 -2.74 17.46 1.55
C GLU A 519 -3.82 18.40 2.10
N ASN A 520 -4.99 17.87 2.41
CA ASN A 520 -6.06 18.62 3.04
C ASN A 520 -6.62 17.86 4.25
N GLU A 521 -7.38 18.54 5.08
CA GLU A 521 -7.95 18.01 6.31
C GLU A 521 -9.35 17.41 6.10
N VAL A 522 -9.61 16.80 4.95
CA VAL A 522 -10.89 16.16 4.64
C VAL A 522 -10.72 14.65 4.62
N LEU A 523 -11.32 13.98 5.59
CA LEU A 523 -11.25 12.53 5.74
C LEU A 523 -11.74 11.83 4.46
N GLY A 524 -10.93 10.93 3.94
CA GLY A 524 -11.24 10.14 2.77
C GLY A 524 -11.19 10.89 1.43
N CYS A 525 -10.84 12.17 1.39
CA CYS A 525 -10.74 12.93 0.15
C CYS A 525 -9.84 12.23 -0.88
N SER A 526 -8.68 11.80 -0.44
CA SER A 526 -7.68 11.16 -1.30
C SER A 526 -7.56 9.64 -1.08
N SER A 527 -8.60 8.97 -0.58
CA SER A 527 -8.61 7.50 -0.48
C SER A 527 -8.72 6.84 -1.86
N ILE A 528 -8.25 5.60 -1.95
CA ILE A 528 -8.41 4.77 -3.14
C ILE A 528 -9.90 4.60 -3.43
N CYS A 529 -10.29 4.88 -4.67
CA CYS A 529 -11.66 4.66 -5.15
C CYS A 529 -11.69 3.60 -6.26
N LYS A 530 -12.89 3.23 -6.70
CA LYS A 530 -13.06 2.21 -7.74
C LYS A 530 -12.26 2.49 -9.01
N SER A 531 -12.22 3.73 -9.48
CA SER A 531 -11.48 4.08 -10.70
C SER A 531 -9.96 3.98 -10.53
N ASP A 532 -9.42 4.28 -9.33
CA ASP A 532 -8.00 4.06 -9.04
C ASP A 532 -7.68 2.56 -9.04
N ALA A 533 -8.57 1.75 -8.46
CA ALA A 533 -8.42 0.30 -8.45
C ALA A 533 -8.48 -0.31 -9.86
N ASP A 534 -9.47 0.09 -10.67
CA ASP A 534 -9.60 -0.38 -12.05
C ASP A 534 -8.35 0.00 -12.89
N ARG A 535 -7.81 1.21 -12.70
CA ARG A 535 -6.57 1.65 -13.34
C ARG A 535 -5.36 0.83 -12.89
N ALA A 536 -5.24 0.53 -11.59
CA ALA A 536 -4.15 -0.26 -11.05
C ALA A 536 -4.14 -1.68 -11.64
N VAL A 537 -5.31 -2.31 -11.74
CA VAL A 537 -5.46 -3.64 -12.36
C VAL A 537 -5.09 -3.60 -13.84
N LEU A 538 -5.57 -2.59 -14.59
CA LEU A 538 -5.22 -2.42 -16.00
C LEU A 538 -3.71 -2.22 -16.19
N MET A 539 -3.08 -1.37 -15.37
CA MET A 539 -1.64 -1.15 -15.41
C MET A 539 -0.86 -2.41 -15.09
N LEU A 540 -1.30 -3.20 -14.11
CA LEU A 540 -0.67 -4.47 -13.77
C LEU A 540 -0.72 -5.45 -14.95
N LYS A 541 -1.88 -5.63 -15.56
CA LYS A 541 -2.04 -6.47 -16.76
C LYS A 541 -1.15 -6.02 -17.92
N THR A 542 -1.08 -4.70 -18.16
CA THR A 542 -0.25 -4.10 -19.19
C THR A 542 1.23 -4.40 -18.94
N LYS A 543 1.68 -4.25 -17.70
CA LYS A 543 3.07 -4.52 -17.31
C LYS A 543 3.40 -6.02 -17.39
N MET A 544 2.50 -6.89 -16.96
CA MET A 544 2.65 -8.35 -17.07
C MET A 544 2.74 -8.81 -18.53
N ALA A 545 2.06 -8.12 -19.45
CA ALA A 545 2.17 -8.36 -20.89
C ALA A 545 3.49 -7.85 -21.50
N GLY A 546 4.39 -7.27 -20.70
CA GLY A 546 5.65 -6.71 -21.17
C GLY A 546 5.50 -5.41 -21.96
N ILE A 547 4.36 -4.74 -21.86
CA ILE A 547 4.10 -3.46 -22.52
C ILE A 547 4.61 -2.33 -21.62
N PRO A 548 5.52 -1.46 -22.12
CA PRO A 548 6.00 -0.34 -21.33
C PRO A 548 4.88 0.63 -20.96
N ILE A 549 4.91 1.10 -19.71
CA ILE A 549 4.00 2.13 -19.21
C ILE A 549 4.74 3.45 -19.26
N GLU A 550 4.26 4.38 -20.09
CA GLU A 550 4.80 5.73 -20.16
C GLU A 550 4.22 6.56 -19.02
N ALA A 551 5.09 7.02 -18.15
CA ALA A 551 4.69 7.97 -17.10
C ALA A 551 4.33 9.33 -17.75
N PRO A 552 3.13 9.87 -17.51
CA PRO A 552 2.82 11.22 -17.95
C PRO A 552 3.74 12.21 -17.25
N ASN A 553 4.01 13.35 -17.92
CA ASN A 553 4.68 14.46 -17.27
C ASN A 553 3.91 14.85 -16.01
N ARG A 554 4.50 14.55 -14.86
CA ARG A 554 3.89 14.81 -13.56
C ARG A 554 3.95 16.31 -13.26
N LYS A 555 3.02 17.05 -13.80
CA LYS A 555 2.74 18.36 -13.28
C LYS A 555 1.31 18.30 -12.77
N TRP A 556 1.15 18.66 -11.53
CA TRP A 556 -0.16 18.90 -10.98
C TRP A 556 -0.75 20.09 -11.74
N SER A 557 -1.67 19.81 -12.63
CA SER A 557 -2.31 20.83 -13.47
C SER A 557 -3.81 20.83 -13.18
N PRO A 558 -4.50 21.98 -13.41
CA PRO A 558 -5.95 22.05 -13.27
C PRO A 558 -6.69 20.97 -14.07
N GLU A 559 -6.17 20.62 -15.25
CA GLU A 559 -6.76 19.58 -16.10
C GLU A 559 -6.66 18.19 -15.47
N VAL A 560 -5.54 17.88 -14.82
CA VAL A 560 -5.34 16.61 -14.10
C VAL A 560 -6.28 16.54 -12.89
N VAL A 561 -6.40 17.63 -12.14
CA VAL A 561 -7.30 17.73 -10.99
C VAL A 561 -8.76 17.54 -11.45
N GLU A 562 -9.18 18.25 -12.50
CA GLU A 562 -10.52 18.13 -13.06
C GLU A 562 -10.83 16.71 -13.56
N ALA A 563 -9.86 16.07 -14.23
CA ALA A 563 -9.99 14.69 -14.69
C ALA A 563 -10.14 13.73 -13.51
N ASN A 564 -9.32 13.88 -12.46
CA ASN A 564 -9.43 13.07 -11.25
C ASN A 564 -10.78 13.28 -10.54
N GLN A 565 -11.25 14.51 -10.42
CA GLN A 565 -12.55 14.81 -9.82
C GLN A 565 -13.72 14.18 -10.60
N LYS A 566 -13.63 14.16 -11.93
CA LYS A 566 -14.66 13.51 -12.78
C LYS A 566 -14.68 12.00 -12.60
N LEU A 567 -13.54 11.38 -12.30
CA LEU A 567 -13.46 9.93 -12.06
C LEU A 567 -14.06 9.52 -10.71
N VAL A 568 -14.25 10.45 -9.81
CA VAL A 568 -14.68 10.20 -8.43
C VAL A 568 -16.15 10.58 -8.19
N LYS A 569 -16.75 11.28 -9.13
CA LYS A 569 -18.19 11.58 -9.17
C LYS A 569 -18.95 10.49 -9.93
#